data_e86a0da236cf1e53ab93017948a2e0bf
#
_entry.id   e86a0da236cf1e53ab93017948a2e0bf
#
_cell.length_a   1.000
_cell.length_b   1.000
_cell.length_c   1.000
_cell.angle_alpha   90.00
_cell.angle_beta   90.00
_cell.angle_gamma   90.00
#
_symmetry.space_group_name_H-M   'P 1'
#
loop_
_entity.id
_entity.type
_entity.pdbx_description
1 polymer ?
#
loop_
_entity_poly.entity_id
_entity_poly.type
_entity_poly.pdbx_seq_one_letter_code
_entity_poly.pdbx_strand_id
1 'polypeptide(L)'
;GYEGSHIQKINGKYYVFLVHWLADGTKRRTQACFVSDSLEGIFTGKDVLDDDHGFQNAGIAQGGLVDTPEGDWYAMLFQDHGAIGRCPVLVPVEWENDFPVFGYEGKVPLELEIRSTKQNHSYAPLTDSDSFSYEPNPDGSVSLKNVWQWNHIPDNSLWSVTDKPGALRVTTKETCTNVVMAKNMLTQRMMGPVSDITVQI
;
A
#
# COMPACT_ATOMS: atom_id res chain seq x y z
N GLY A 1 1.93 18.51 13.69
CA GLY A 1 3.04 17.60 14.01
C GLY A 1 3.49 16.82 12.79
N TYR A 2 4.66 16.19 12.86
CA TYR A 2 5.25 15.41 11.74
C TYR A 2 5.44 13.97 12.16
N GLU A 3 5.20 13.03 11.21
CA GLU A 3 5.42 11.60 11.40
C GLU A 3 5.68 10.88 10.06
N GLY A 4 5.87 9.56 10.10
CA GLY A 4 5.96 8.72 8.91
C GLY A 4 7.12 9.08 8.00
N SER A 5 8.30 9.35 8.58
CA SER A 5 9.46 9.83 7.83
C SER A 5 10.01 8.79 6.85
N HIS A 6 10.35 9.27 5.67
CA HIS A 6 11.10 8.54 4.65
C HIS A 6 12.23 9.43 4.14
N ILE A 7 13.46 8.91 4.14
CA ILE A 7 14.63 9.66 3.67
C ILE A 7 15.20 9.04 2.41
N GLN A 8 15.53 9.87 1.43
CA GLN A 8 16.19 9.45 0.19
C GLN A 8 17.35 10.38 -0.14
N LYS A 9 18.40 9.81 -0.71
CA LYS A 9 19.49 10.59 -1.31
C LYS A 9 19.29 10.64 -2.82
N ILE A 10 19.07 11.83 -3.36
CA ILE A 10 18.80 12.06 -4.79
C ILE A 10 19.75 13.16 -5.26
N ASN A 11 20.50 12.91 -6.33
CA ASN A 11 21.44 13.86 -6.92
C ASN A 11 22.40 14.54 -5.90
N GLY A 12 22.84 13.76 -4.90
CA GLY A 12 23.77 14.23 -3.89
C GLY A 12 23.15 14.91 -2.67
N LYS A 13 21.88 15.29 -2.73
CA LYS A 13 21.12 15.91 -1.63
C LYS A 13 20.28 14.88 -0.87
N TYR A 14 19.94 15.19 0.38
CA TYR A 14 19.07 14.36 1.23
C TYR A 14 17.69 14.98 1.34
N TYR A 15 16.69 14.21 0.99
CA TYR A 15 15.27 14.58 1.05
C TYR A 15 14.59 13.78 2.13
N VAL A 16 13.89 14.46 3.03
CA VAL A 16 13.05 13.84 4.07
C VAL A 16 11.60 14.13 3.76
N PHE A 17 10.85 13.08 3.51
CA PHE A 17 9.42 13.12 3.27
C PHE A 17 8.69 12.76 4.56
N LEU A 18 7.65 13.51 4.90
CA LEU A 18 6.93 13.39 6.16
C LEU A 18 5.43 13.63 5.94
N VAL A 19 4.62 12.94 6.72
CA VAL A 19 3.25 13.40 6.96
C VAL A 19 3.33 14.63 7.86
N HIS A 20 2.65 15.70 7.47
CA HIS A 20 2.42 16.84 8.32
C HIS A 20 0.94 16.91 8.74
N TRP A 21 0.68 16.85 10.02
CA TRP A 21 -0.63 17.07 10.60
C TRP A 21 -0.80 18.55 10.91
N LEU A 22 -1.72 19.21 10.21
CA LEU A 22 -1.98 20.64 10.38
C LEU A 22 -2.46 20.93 11.81
N ALA A 23 -2.02 22.07 12.35
CA ALA A 23 -2.38 22.48 13.71
C ALA A 23 -3.70 23.28 13.76
N ASP A 24 -4.46 23.26 12.67
CA ASP A 24 -5.72 24.01 12.50
C ASP A 24 -6.97 23.29 13.03
N GLY A 25 -6.79 22.12 13.64
CA GLY A 25 -7.87 21.29 14.18
C GLY A 25 -8.61 20.43 13.16
N THR A 26 -8.30 20.52 11.88
CA THR A 26 -8.97 19.74 10.83
C THR A 26 -8.61 18.25 10.84
N LYS A 27 -7.52 17.89 11.52
CA LYS A 27 -6.92 16.53 11.47
C LYS A 27 -6.57 16.08 10.05
N ARG A 28 -6.38 17.05 9.16
CA ARG A 28 -5.94 16.79 7.80
C ARG A 28 -4.43 16.60 7.78
N ARG A 29 -3.98 15.61 7.05
CA ARG A 29 -2.57 15.41 6.78
C ARG A 29 -2.20 15.92 5.38
N THR A 30 -1.00 16.46 5.27
CA THR A 30 -0.37 16.89 4.03
C THR A 30 0.93 16.13 3.83
N GLN A 31 1.49 16.13 2.64
CA GLN A 31 2.84 15.64 2.38
C GLN A 31 3.81 16.80 2.50
N ALA A 32 4.76 16.69 3.42
CA ALA A 32 5.87 17.62 3.55
C ALA A 32 7.17 17.03 2.97
N CYS A 33 8.04 17.91 2.48
CA CYS A 33 9.38 17.58 2.04
C CYS A 33 10.37 18.60 2.59
N PHE A 34 11.51 18.10 3.11
CA PHE A 34 12.63 18.92 3.56
C PHE A 34 13.91 18.42 2.90
N VAL A 35 14.79 19.33 2.52
CA VAL A 35 16.04 19.03 1.81
C VAL A 35 17.26 19.59 2.54
N SER A 36 18.37 18.86 2.50
CA SER A 36 19.69 19.27 2.98
C SER A 36 20.80 18.70 2.10
N ASP A 37 21.94 19.38 2.06
CA ASP A 37 23.14 18.88 1.38
C ASP A 37 23.86 17.79 2.19
N SER A 38 23.55 17.65 3.48
CA SER A 38 24.12 16.59 4.33
C SER A 38 23.12 16.10 5.38
N LEU A 39 23.34 14.88 5.91
CA LEU A 39 22.50 14.31 6.97
C LEU A 39 22.57 15.10 8.28
N GLU A 40 23.70 15.75 8.54
CA GLU A 40 23.96 16.55 9.75
C GLU A 40 23.65 18.04 9.52
N GLY A 41 23.23 18.39 8.31
CA GLY A 41 22.94 19.76 7.91
C GLY A 41 21.57 20.25 8.38
N ILE A 42 21.30 21.51 8.09
CA ILE A 42 19.98 22.10 8.30
C ILE A 42 19.08 21.67 7.15
N PHE A 43 17.98 21.02 7.48
CA PHE A 43 16.94 20.69 6.54
C PHE A 43 15.95 21.86 6.40
N THR A 44 15.72 22.29 5.17
CA THR A 44 14.74 23.32 4.83
C THR A 44 13.67 22.77 3.91
N GLY A 45 12.43 23.18 4.07
CA GLY A 45 11.36 22.63 3.24
C GLY A 45 9.97 23.19 3.58
N LYS A 46 8.97 22.53 3.02
CA LYS A 46 7.55 22.93 3.12
C LYS A 46 6.64 21.73 2.84
N ASP A 47 5.34 21.95 2.99
CA ASP A 47 4.33 21.06 2.44
C ASP A 47 4.38 21.11 0.90
N VAL A 48 4.41 19.94 0.28
CA VAL A 48 4.51 19.76 -1.18
C VAL A 48 3.23 19.25 -1.81
N LEU A 49 2.30 18.71 -1.00
CA LEU A 49 0.99 18.26 -1.45
C LEU A 49 -0.05 18.45 -0.34
N ASP A 50 -1.15 19.08 -0.68
CA ASP A 50 -2.37 19.18 0.13
C ASP A 50 -3.58 18.89 -0.75
N ASP A 51 -3.88 17.60 -0.92
CA ASP A 51 -5.00 17.15 -1.72
C ASP A 51 -5.64 15.89 -1.09
N ASP A 52 -6.93 15.75 -1.26
CA ASP A 52 -7.71 14.60 -0.78
C ASP A 52 -8.66 14.05 -1.84
N HIS A 53 -8.53 14.45 -3.09
CA HIS A 53 -9.48 14.12 -4.17
C HIS A 53 -10.95 14.44 -3.81
N GLY A 54 -11.21 15.35 -2.85
CA GLY A 54 -12.54 15.62 -2.30
C GLY A 54 -13.09 14.51 -1.41
N PHE A 55 -12.25 13.56 -0.96
CA PHE A 55 -12.68 12.43 -0.16
C PHE A 55 -12.48 12.68 1.33
N GLN A 56 -13.54 13.11 2.01
CA GLN A 56 -13.66 13.16 3.49
C GLN A 56 -12.51 13.80 4.25
N ASN A 57 -11.83 14.78 3.65
CA ASN A 57 -10.66 15.42 4.22
C ASN A 57 -9.46 14.45 4.47
N ALA A 58 -9.49 13.26 3.86
CA ALA A 58 -8.42 12.26 3.96
C ALA A 58 -7.26 12.63 3.03
N GLY A 59 -6.36 13.46 3.52
CA GLY A 59 -5.22 13.96 2.74
C GLY A 59 -4.32 12.82 2.23
N ILE A 60 -3.86 12.95 1.00
CA ILE A 60 -2.93 12.02 0.34
C ILE A 60 -1.52 12.34 0.81
N ALA A 61 -0.89 11.41 1.52
CA ALA A 61 0.45 11.61 2.07
C ALA A 61 1.11 10.28 2.45
N GLN A 62 2.35 10.38 2.91
CA GLN A 62 3.22 9.31 3.40
C GLN A 62 3.73 8.39 2.30
N GLY A 63 4.99 8.52 2.02
CA GLY A 63 5.72 7.70 1.06
C GLY A 63 6.99 8.38 0.60
N GLY A 64 7.54 7.90 -0.49
CA GLY A 64 8.78 8.38 -1.08
C GLY A 64 8.67 8.51 -2.59
N LEU A 65 9.78 8.89 -3.20
CA LEU A 65 9.90 9.06 -4.64
C LEU A 65 10.44 7.79 -5.30
N VAL A 66 10.06 7.62 -6.54
CA VAL A 66 10.60 6.62 -7.46
C VAL A 66 10.78 7.26 -8.83
N ASP A 67 11.87 6.94 -9.50
CA ASP A 67 12.13 7.31 -10.88
C ASP A 67 11.98 6.11 -11.81
N THR A 68 11.70 6.38 -13.06
CA THR A 68 11.68 5.37 -14.12
C THR A 68 12.99 5.39 -14.90
N PRO A 69 13.31 4.32 -15.65
CA PRO A 69 14.46 4.33 -16.56
C PRO A 69 14.43 5.45 -17.59
N GLU A 70 13.25 5.97 -17.92
CA GLU A 70 13.03 7.08 -18.85
C GLU A 70 13.20 8.46 -18.20
N GLY A 71 13.42 8.51 -16.88
CA GLY A 71 13.65 9.74 -16.12
C GLY A 71 12.38 10.42 -15.61
N ASP A 72 11.21 9.76 -15.70
CA ASP A 72 9.99 10.27 -15.07
C ASP A 72 10.03 10.01 -13.57
N TRP A 73 9.55 10.96 -12.78
CA TRP A 73 9.50 10.85 -11.34
C TRP A 73 8.07 10.76 -10.82
N TYR A 74 7.89 9.91 -9.82
CA TYR A 74 6.60 9.72 -9.15
C TYR A 74 6.80 9.65 -7.63
N ALA A 75 5.78 10.09 -6.89
CA ALA A 75 5.63 9.77 -5.47
C ALA A 75 4.62 8.64 -5.30
N MET A 76 4.99 7.60 -4.57
CA MET A 76 4.06 6.56 -4.15
C MET A 76 3.59 6.89 -2.73
N LEU A 77 2.39 7.41 -2.63
CA LEU A 77 1.73 7.83 -1.40
C LEU A 77 0.53 6.94 -1.11
N PHE A 78 -0.28 7.27 -0.10
CA PHE A 78 -1.56 6.62 0.11
C PHE A 78 -2.63 7.58 0.62
N GLN A 79 -3.89 7.17 0.48
CA GLN A 79 -5.06 7.80 1.06
C GLN A 79 -5.81 6.80 1.93
N ASP A 80 -6.29 7.22 3.11
CA ASP A 80 -7.11 6.38 3.97
C ASP A 80 -8.55 6.32 3.46
N HIS A 81 -9.07 5.12 3.30
CA HIS A 81 -10.44 4.84 2.85
C HIS A 81 -11.25 4.03 3.89
N GLY A 82 -11.05 4.32 5.17
CA GLY A 82 -11.80 3.70 6.25
C GLY A 82 -11.61 2.17 6.29
N ALA A 83 -12.69 1.41 6.20
CA ALA A 83 -12.65 -0.06 6.26
C ALA A 83 -11.92 -0.73 5.09
N ILE A 84 -11.79 -0.05 3.95
CA ILE A 84 -11.01 -0.54 2.81
C ILE A 84 -9.51 -0.47 3.11
N GLY A 85 -9.11 0.41 4.03
CA GLY A 85 -7.73 0.62 4.43
C GLY A 85 -7.03 1.73 3.65
N ARG A 86 -5.74 1.57 3.45
CA ARG A 86 -4.88 2.55 2.79
C ARG A 86 -4.77 2.24 1.31
N CYS A 87 -5.37 3.09 0.48
CA CYS A 87 -5.29 2.95 -0.97
C CYS A 87 -4.03 3.65 -1.47
N PRO A 88 -3.12 2.96 -2.18
CA PRO A 88 -1.95 3.58 -2.78
C PRO A 88 -2.37 4.58 -3.86
N VAL A 89 -1.63 5.68 -3.91
CA VAL A 89 -1.84 6.77 -4.87
C VAL A 89 -0.51 7.10 -5.53
N LEU A 90 -0.47 7.04 -6.85
CA LEU A 90 0.69 7.47 -7.63
C LEU A 90 0.54 8.94 -8.01
N VAL A 91 1.53 9.74 -7.65
CA VAL A 91 1.53 11.19 -7.87
C VAL A 91 2.71 11.53 -8.80
N PRO A 92 2.50 12.20 -9.95
CA PRO A 92 3.60 12.66 -10.77
C PRO A 92 4.41 13.73 -10.02
N VAL A 93 5.72 13.73 -10.23
CA VAL A 93 6.64 14.68 -9.59
C VAL A 93 7.53 15.33 -10.63
N GLU A 94 7.57 16.63 -10.63
CA GLU A 94 8.51 17.44 -11.37
C GLU A 94 9.56 18.05 -10.43
N TRP A 95 10.64 18.57 -10.98
CA TRP A 95 11.72 19.18 -10.21
C TRP A 95 11.89 20.65 -10.57
N GLU A 96 11.83 21.50 -9.57
CA GLU A 96 12.10 22.93 -9.69
C GLU A 96 13.19 23.35 -8.72
N ASN A 97 14.33 23.84 -9.21
CA ASN A 97 15.46 24.28 -8.37
C ASN A 97 15.88 23.24 -7.31
N ASP A 98 16.02 21.98 -7.72
CA ASP A 98 16.35 20.83 -6.87
C ASP A 98 15.27 20.54 -5.78
N PHE A 99 14.04 21.02 -5.95
CA PHE A 99 12.94 20.74 -5.02
C PHE A 99 11.78 20.03 -5.74
N PRO A 100 11.18 18.97 -5.15
CA PRO A 100 10.12 18.22 -5.82
C PRO A 100 8.79 18.99 -5.81
N VAL A 101 8.13 19.01 -6.95
CA VAL A 101 6.79 19.56 -7.16
C VAL A 101 5.83 18.40 -7.40
N PHE A 102 4.85 18.23 -6.53
CA PHE A 102 3.94 17.10 -6.54
C PHE A 102 2.63 17.43 -7.26
N GLY A 103 2.23 16.52 -8.16
CA GLY A 103 0.99 16.62 -8.91
C GLY A 103 1.02 17.72 -9.98
N TYR A 104 -0.14 18.01 -10.53
CA TYR A 104 -0.33 19.10 -11.47
C TYR A 104 -1.01 20.26 -10.74
N GLU A 105 -0.35 21.41 -10.70
CA GLU A 105 -0.81 22.58 -9.94
C GLU A 105 -1.17 22.27 -8.47
N GLY A 106 -0.40 21.40 -7.83
CA GLY A 106 -0.63 20.98 -6.45
C GLY A 106 -1.79 20.01 -6.24
N LYS A 107 -2.30 19.40 -7.32
CA LYS A 107 -3.38 18.43 -7.29
C LYS A 107 -2.95 17.08 -7.85
N VAL A 108 -3.42 16.00 -7.21
CA VAL A 108 -3.21 14.65 -7.69
C VAL A 108 -4.18 14.36 -8.84
N PRO A 109 -3.73 13.95 -10.03
CA PRO A 109 -4.63 13.60 -11.10
C PRO A 109 -5.42 12.33 -10.78
N LEU A 110 -6.69 12.28 -11.17
CA LEU A 110 -7.53 11.08 -11.04
C LEU A 110 -7.12 9.98 -12.03
N GLU A 111 -6.59 10.37 -13.17
CA GLU A 111 -6.06 9.49 -14.20
C GLU A 111 -4.66 9.93 -14.56
N LEU A 112 -3.77 8.98 -14.71
CA LEU A 112 -2.37 9.21 -15.03
C LEU A 112 -1.92 8.22 -16.10
N GLU A 113 -1.49 8.75 -17.26
CA GLU A 113 -0.81 7.94 -18.26
C GLU A 113 0.67 7.79 -17.89
N ILE A 114 1.10 6.55 -17.74
CA ILE A 114 2.49 6.22 -17.46
C ILE A 114 3.09 5.40 -18.60
N ARG A 115 4.35 5.66 -18.91
CA ARG A 115 5.08 4.84 -19.88
C ARG A 115 5.40 3.49 -19.27
N SER A 116 5.04 2.42 -19.96
CA SER A 116 5.38 1.06 -19.52
C SER A 116 6.49 0.48 -20.38
N THR A 117 7.52 -0.05 -19.74
CA THR A 117 8.60 -0.81 -20.41
C THR A 117 8.20 -2.27 -20.68
N LYS A 118 7.09 -2.73 -20.09
CA LYS A 118 6.58 -4.09 -20.26
C LYS A 118 5.28 -4.07 -21.06
N GLN A 119 5.40 -4.02 -22.36
CA GLN A 119 4.24 -4.12 -23.26
C GLN A 119 3.53 -5.47 -23.05
N ASN A 120 2.19 -5.43 -23.08
CA ASN A 120 1.33 -6.61 -22.89
C ASN A 120 1.53 -7.37 -21.57
N HIS A 121 2.05 -6.72 -20.54
CA HIS A 121 2.14 -7.32 -19.21
C HIS A 121 0.75 -7.45 -18.58
N SER A 122 0.40 -8.67 -18.17
CA SER A 122 -0.80 -8.92 -17.36
C SER A 122 -0.41 -8.97 -15.89
N TYR A 123 -0.99 -8.10 -15.08
CA TYR A 123 -0.79 -8.11 -13.63
C TYR A 123 -1.63 -9.21 -12.98
N ALA A 124 -1.08 -9.86 -11.97
CA ALA A 124 -1.86 -10.77 -11.14
C ALA A 124 -3.00 -10.00 -10.45
N PRO A 125 -4.19 -10.60 -10.33
CA PRO A 125 -5.30 -9.96 -9.63
C PRO A 125 -4.97 -9.74 -8.15
N LEU A 126 -5.55 -8.69 -7.55
CA LEU A 126 -5.44 -8.43 -6.11
C LEU A 126 -6.39 -9.30 -5.29
N THR A 127 -7.46 -9.77 -5.91
CA THR A 127 -8.45 -10.71 -5.36
C THR A 127 -8.84 -11.73 -6.42
N ASP A 128 -9.18 -12.94 -6.01
CA ASP A 128 -9.61 -13.99 -6.93
C ASP A 128 -10.47 -15.03 -6.20
N SER A 129 -11.31 -15.72 -6.97
CA SER A 129 -11.99 -16.92 -6.49
C SER A 129 -11.02 -18.08 -6.34
N ASP A 130 -11.28 -18.97 -5.39
CA ASP A 130 -10.45 -20.15 -5.18
C ASP A 130 -11.32 -21.37 -4.90
N SER A 131 -11.10 -22.43 -5.66
CA SER A 131 -11.73 -23.74 -5.44
C SER A 131 -10.98 -24.61 -4.45
N PHE A 132 -9.84 -24.13 -3.91
CA PHE A 132 -8.95 -24.88 -3.03
C PHE A 132 -8.53 -26.26 -3.58
N SER A 133 -8.40 -26.37 -4.90
CA SER A 133 -7.85 -27.55 -5.58
C SER A 133 -6.39 -27.33 -5.85
N TYR A 134 -5.55 -27.77 -4.94
CA TYR A 134 -4.09 -27.60 -4.99
C TYR A 134 -3.38 -28.94 -5.06
N GLU A 135 -2.30 -28.97 -5.81
CA GLU A 135 -1.36 -30.09 -5.80
C GLU A 135 -0.19 -29.76 -4.86
N PRO A 136 0.24 -30.74 -4.05
CA PRO A 136 1.41 -30.55 -3.21
C PRO A 136 2.68 -30.30 -4.01
N ASN A 137 3.56 -29.45 -3.51
CA ASN A 137 4.92 -29.30 -3.97
C ASN A 137 5.73 -30.61 -3.72
N PRO A 138 6.89 -30.79 -4.34
CA PRO A 138 7.73 -31.98 -4.13
C PRO A 138 8.14 -32.24 -2.68
N ASP A 139 8.18 -31.20 -1.84
CA ASP A 139 8.45 -31.27 -0.41
C ASP A 139 7.20 -31.51 0.46
N GLY A 140 6.04 -31.70 -0.18
CA GLY A 140 4.75 -31.88 0.49
C GLY A 140 4.07 -30.59 0.96
N SER A 141 4.71 -29.43 0.81
CA SER A 141 4.07 -28.13 1.10
C SER A 141 3.06 -27.76 0.04
N VAL A 142 2.19 -26.78 0.34
CA VAL A 142 1.25 -26.21 -0.62
C VAL A 142 1.42 -24.71 -0.68
N SER A 143 1.52 -24.19 -1.91
CA SER A 143 1.54 -22.75 -2.17
C SER A 143 0.14 -22.27 -2.53
N LEU A 144 -0.53 -21.58 -1.62
CA LEU A 144 -1.80 -20.93 -1.93
C LEU A 144 -1.61 -19.81 -2.96
N LYS A 145 -2.69 -19.42 -3.65
CA LYS A 145 -2.69 -18.26 -4.53
C LYS A 145 -2.20 -17.02 -3.78
N ASN A 146 -1.45 -16.16 -4.45
CA ASN A 146 -0.88 -14.94 -3.86
C ASN A 146 -1.91 -13.91 -3.38
N VAL A 147 -3.18 -14.08 -3.72
CA VAL A 147 -4.28 -13.26 -3.21
C VAL A 147 -4.61 -13.54 -1.74
N TRP A 148 -4.19 -14.72 -1.23
CA TRP A 148 -4.44 -15.11 0.16
C TRP A 148 -3.35 -14.58 1.10
N GLN A 149 -3.79 -14.12 2.26
CA GLN A 149 -2.92 -13.65 3.34
C GLN A 149 -3.38 -14.22 4.68
N TRP A 150 -2.43 -14.78 5.43
CA TRP A 150 -2.68 -15.14 6.82
C TRP A 150 -2.64 -13.89 7.70
N ASN A 151 -3.63 -13.74 8.57
CA ASN A 151 -3.67 -12.60 9.50
C ASN A 151 -2.48 -12.59 10.48
N HIS A 152 -2.02 -13.78 10.86
CA HIS A 152 -0.84 -14.02 11.70
C HIS A 152 0.00 -15.14 11.09
N ILE A 153 1.11 -15.50 11.75
CA ILE A 153 1.87 -16.70 11.38
C ILE A 153 0.96 -17.91 11.59
N PRO A 154 0.64 -18.69 10.55
CA PRO A 154 -0.27 -19.82 10.67
C PRO A 154 0.39 -20.97 11.44
N ASP A 155 -0.42 -21.73 12.14
CA ASP A 155 -0.05 -23.08 12.61
C ASP A 155 -0.35 -24.06 11.46
N ASN A 156 0.69 -24.51 10.77
CA ASN A 156 0.54 -25.36 9.58
C ASN A 156 0.01 -26.76 9.90
N SER A 157 -0.02 -27.17 11.16
CA SER A 157 -0.65 -28.43 11.59
C SER A 157 -2.18 -28.35 11.69
N LEU A 158 -2.74 -27.15 11.61
CA LEU A 158 -4.16 -26.89 11.85
C LEU A 158 -4.92 -26.41 10.60
N TRP A 159 -4.31 -26.54 9.42
CA TRP A 159 -5.02 -26.29 8.15
C TRP A 159 -4.52 -27.23 7.05
N SER A 160 -5.40 -27.51 6.10
CA SER A 160 -5.08 -28.33 4.93
C SER A 160 -6.01 -27.97 3.76
N VAL A 161 -5.48 -28.06 2.56
CA VAL A 161 -6.24 -28.03 1.27
C VAL A 161 -6.09 -29.36 0.50
N THR A 162 -5.39 -30.33 1.06
CA THR A 162 -5.13 -31.63 0.45
C THR A 162 -5.89 -32.77 1.12
N ASP A 163 -6.27 -32.63 2.39
CA ASP A 163 -7.08 -33.65 3.10
C ASP A 163 -8.44 -33.90 2.46
N LYS A 164 -9.01 -32.84 1.89
CA LYS A 164 -10.24 -32.90 1.09
C LYS A 164 -10.05 -31.99 -0.13
N PRO A 165 -9.79 -32.56 -1.30
CA PRO A 165 -9.64 -31.78 -2.54
C PRO A 165 -10.86 -30.85 -2.76
N GLY A 166 -10.59 -29.61 -3.13
CA GLY A 166 -11.62 -28.61 -3.34
C GLY A 166 -12.16 -27.97 -2.06
N ALA A 167 -11.46 -28.09 -0.94
CA ALA A 167 -11.85 -27.46 0.30
C ALA A 167 -10.64 -27.00 1.12
N LEU A 168 -10.75 -25.82 1.74
CA LEU A 168 -9.87 -25.43 2.84
C LEU A 168 -10.44 -26.00 4.15
N ARG A 169 -9.67 -26.85 4.81
CA ARG A 169 -9.98 -27.31 6.16
C ARG A 169 -9.17 -26.49 7.17
N VAL A 170 -9.82 -25.96 8.17
CA VAL A 170 -9.19 -25.32 9.33
C VAL A 170 -9.65 -26.02 10.59
N THR A 171 -8.69 -26.46 11.40
CA THR A 171 -8.96 -27.10 12.70
C THR A 171 -8.78 -26.06 13.81
N THR A 172 -9.80 -25.88 14.63
CA THR A 172 -9.74 -24.97 15.78
C THR A 172 -9.07 -25.66 16.97
N LYS A 173 -8.18 -24.94 17.66
CA LYS A 173 -7.45 -25.43 18.82
C LYS A 173 -7.78 -24.66 20.09
N GLU A 174 -8.06 -23.39 19.94
CA GLU A 174 -8.30 -22.46 21.06
C GLU A 174 -9.47 -21.55 20.75
N THR A 175 -10.14 -21.10 21.81
CA THR A 175 -11.17 -20.07 21.71
C THR A 175 -10.50 -18.70 21.77
N CYS A 176 -10.78 -17.84 20.81
CA CYS A 176 -10.31 -16.46 20.81
C CYS A 176 -11.43 -15.49 21.19
N THR A 177 -11.06 -14.36 21.80
CA THR A 177 -12.01 -13.36 22.29
C THR A 177 -12.55 -12.46 21.19
N ASN A 178 -11.83 -12.37 20.05
CA ASN A 178 -12.27 -11.64 18.87
C ASN A 178 -11.60 -12.23 17.63
N VAL A 179 -12.17 -11.92 16.45
CA VAL A 179 -11.72 -12.46 15.18
C VAL A 179 -10.28 -12.05 14.81
N VAL A 180 -9.84 -10.88 15.25
CA VAL A 180 -8.48 -10.38 14.94
C VAL A 180 -7.40 -11.25 15.59
N MET A 181 -7.73 -11.92 16.71
CA MET A 181 -6.82 -12.80 17.44
C MET A 181 -6.91 -14.25 16.98
N ALA A 182 -7.84 -14.57 16.07
CA ALA A 182 -8.01 -15.94 15.58
C ALA A 182 -6.77 -16.41 14.80
N LYS A 183 -6.27 -17.59 15.16
CA LYS A 183 -5.23 -18.29 14.41
C LYS A 183 -5.81 -18.86 13.11
N ASN A 184 -4.96 -18.99 12.12
CA ASN A 184 -5.33 -19.56 10.81
C ASN A 184 -6.52 -18.85 10.16
N MET A 185 -6.61 -17.53 10.36
CA MET A 185 -7.55 -16.69 9.63
C MET A 185 -6.95 -16.32 8.28
N LEU A 186 -7.57 -16.82 7.22
CA LEU A 186 -7.17 -16.56 5.84
C LEU A 186 -8.00 -15.39 5.29
N THR A 187 -7.34 -14.42 4.70
CA THR A 187 -7.97 -13.19 4.23
C THR A 187 -7.58 -12.87 2.79
N GLN A 188 -8.41 -12.11 2.11
CA GLN A 188 -8.08 -11.42 0.87
C GLN A 188 -8.28 -9.92 1.05
N ARG A 189 -7.68 -9.13 0.17
CA ARG A 189 -7.94 -7.69 0.10
C ARG A 189 -9.39 -7.44 -0.27
N MET A 190 -10.00 -6.43 0.34
CA MET A 190 -11.30 -5.95 -0.10
C MET A 190 -11.09 -4.89 -1.17
N MET A 191 -11.74 -5.07 -2.33
CA MET A 191 -11.82 -4.06 -3.38
C MET A 191 -13.11 -3.27 -3.17
N GLY A 192 -12.94 -2.01 -2.79
CA GLY A 192 -14.10 -1.16 -2.48
C GLY A 192 -14.62 -0.39 -3.70
N PRO A 193 -15.71 0.40 -3.55
CA PRO A 193 -16.48 0.58 -2.32
C PRO A 193 -17.49 -0.54 -2.01
N VAL A 194 -17.76 -1.43 -2.96
CA VAL A 194 -18.68 -2.56 -2.82
C VAL A 194 -17.97 -3.86 -3.20
N SER A 195 -18.15 -4.89 -2.40
CA SER A 195 -17.62 -6.24 -2.67
C SER A 195 -18.64 -7.30 -2.29
N ASP A 196 -18.89 -8.23 -3.21
CA ASP A 196 -19.72 -9.41 -2.98
C ASP A 196 -18.83 -10.64 -2.84
N ILE A 197 -19.00 -11.36 -1.74
CA ILE A 197 -18.23 -12.57 -1.44
C ILE A 197 -19.19 -13.72 -1.17
N THR A 198 -18.98 -14.84 -1.85
CA THR A 198 -19.72 -16.07 -1.61
C THR A 198 -18.78 -17.15 -1.11
N VAL A 199 -19.12 -17.79 0.00
CA VAL A 199 -18.38 -18.91 0.58
C VAL A 199 -19.32 -20.11 0.66
N GLN A 200 -18.89 -21.23 0.10
CA GLN A 200 -19.57 -22.52 0.27
C GLN A 200 -18.94 -23.27 1.45
N ILE A 201 -19.76 -23.67 2.43
CA ILE A 201 -19.33 -24.37 3.63
C ILE A 201 -19.85 -25.81 3.59
#